data_feb76f58493cce724fa3d58186121dcf
#
_entry.id   feb76f58493cce724fa3d58186121dcf
#
_cell.length_a   1.000
_cell.length_b   1.000
_cell.length_c   1.000
_cell.angle_alpha   90.00
_cell.angle_beta   90.00
_cell.angle_gamma   90.00
#
_symmetry.space_group_name_H-M   'P 1'
#
loop_
_entity.id
_entity.type
_entity.pdbx_description
1 polymer ?
#
loop_
_entity_poly.entity_id
_entity_poly.type
_entity_poly.pdbx_seq_one_letter_code
_entity_poly.pdbx_strand_id
1 'polypeptide(L)'
;PFEKRIFSSLKRQVKKLISMCYNVPLYFERKNIKISDIFYLTRQNPHTIITLSSGESFATTIPIKELMLYLPEEDFLNISKGVVLRKNQIVHISDEGLYTMTDGAVFQGRKRNLSQHKQIRKSLGLNVQNYSEVSEDSSLQLFDSCSFLNNMPLAFCIIEFVFDAAGHGVDF
;
A
#
# COMPACT_ATOMS: atom_id res chain seq x y z
N PRO A 1 -24.74 -5.98 -36.77
CA PRO A 1 -24.62 -4.89 -35.75
C PRO A 1 -25.61 -5.06 -34.60
N PHE A 2 -26.79 -5.68 -34.81
CA PHE A 2 -27.86 -5.84 -33.83
C PHE A 2 -27.49 -6.85 -32.73
N GLU A 3 -26.93 -7.98 -33.07
CA GLU A 3 -26.50 -9.02 -32.13
C GLU A 3 -25.44 -8.54 -31.12
N LYS A 4 -24.48 -7.70 -31.58
CA LYS A 4 -23.45 -7.14 -30.67
C LYS A 4 -24.05 -6.23 -29.59
N ARG A 5 -25.14 -5.51 -29.92
CA ARG A 5 -25.85 -4.66 -28.91
C ARG A 5 -26.61 -5.49 -27.89
N ILE A 6 -27.28 -6.56 -28.32
CA ILE A 6 -28.00 -7.48 -27.43
C ILE A 6 -26.99 -8.17 -26.50
N PHE A 7 -25.89 -8.66 -27.03
CA PHE A 7 -24.83 -9.32 -26.24
C PHE A 7 -24.19 -8.37 -25.21
N SER A 8 -23.97 -7.11 -25.58
CA SER A 8 -23.43 -6.11 -24.64
C SER A 8 -24.43 -5.72 -23.55
N SER A 9 -25.73 -5.66 -23.89
CA SER A 9 -26.80 -5.41 -22.93
C SER A 9 -26.98 -6.58 -21.95
N LEU A 10 -27.01 -7.81 -22.47
CA LEU A 10 -27.05 -9.03 -21.64
C LEU A 10 -25.83 -9.14 -20.72
N LYS A 11 -24.63 -8.89 -21.22
CA LYS A 11 -23.43 -8.84 -20.37
C LYS A 11 -23.54 -7.81 -19.26
N ARG A 12 -24.14 -6.65 -19.54
CA ARG A 12 -24.34 -5.60 -18.53
C ARG A 12 -25.36 -6.03 -17.48
N GLN A 13 -26.47 -6.68 -17.87
CA GLN A 13 -27.50 -7.18 -16.96
C GLN A 13 -26.97 -8.33 -16.11
N VAL A 14 -26.30 -9.30 -16.70
CA VAL A 14 -25.64 -10.40 -15.98
C VAL A 14 -24.62 -9.87 -14.98
N LYS A 15 -23.83 -8.87 -15.37
CA LYS A 15 -22.87 -8.23 -14.49
C LYS A 15 -23.54 -7.51 -13.31
N LYS A 16 -24.70 -6.88 -13.53
CA LYS A 16 -25.52 -6.26 -12.48
C LYS A 16 -26.10 -7.29 -11.54
N LEU A 17 -26.60 -8.43 -12.06
CA LEU A 17 -27.10 -9.55 -11.26
C LEU A 17 -25.99 -10.21 -10.43
N ILE A 18 -24.80 -10.40 -10.99
CA ILE A 18 -23.64 -10.93 -10.26
C ILE A 18 -23.20 -9.97 -9.15
N SER A 19 -23.24 -8.65 -9.40
CA SER A 19 -22.95 -7.62 -8.39
C SER A 19 -23.94 -7.68 -7.21
N MET A 20 -25.19 -8.02 -7.46
CA MET A 20 -26.20 -8.22 -6.41
C MET A 20 -26.01 -9.53 -5.61
N CYS A 21 -25.22 -10.48 -6.10
CA CYS A 21 -24.94 -11.75 -5.41
C CYS A 21 -23.90 -11.62 -4.29
N TYR A 22 -23.11 -10.53 -4.26
CA TYR A 22 -22.11 -10.32 -3.23
C TYR A 22 -22.69 -9.52 -2.06
N ASN A 23 -23.09 -10.22 -1.02
CA ASN A 23 -23.47 -9.56 0.23
C ASN A 23 -22.23 -9.24 1.06
N VAL A 24 -21.56 -8.13 0.75
CA VAL A 24 -20.34 -7.67 1.41
C VAL A 24 -20.54 -7.44 2.91
N PRO A 25 -21.63 -6.78 3.38
CA PRO A 25 -21.87 -6.61 4.80
C PRO A 25 -21.93 -7.94 5.54
N LEU A 26 -22.70 -8.91 5.01
CA LEU A 26 -22.82 -10.24 5.60
C LEU A 26 -21.48 -10.99 5.61
N TYR A 27 -20.63 -10.78 4.59
CA TYR A 27 -19.29 -11.36 4.57
C TYR A 27 -18.41 -10.78 5.68
N PHE A 28 -18.44 -9.46 5.87
CA PHE A 28 -17.70 -8.79 6.94
C PHE A 28 -18.17 -9.25 8.33
N GLU A 29 -19.48 -9.34 8.52
CA GLU A 29 -20.08 -9.85 9.76
C GLU A 29 -19.62 -11.28 10.08
N ARG A 30 -19.75 -12.21 9.10
CA ARG A 30 -19.36 -13.62 9.28
C ARG A 30 -17.89 -13.81 9.59
N LYS A 31 -17.03 -12.91 9.10
CA LYS A 31 -15.58 -12.94 9.32
C LYS A 31 -15.15 -12.03 10.46
N ASN A 32 -16.07 -11.36 11.13
CA ASN A 32 -15.81 -10.37 12.17
C ASN A 32 -14.81 -9.28 11.72
N ILE A 33 -14.93 -8.85 10.44
CA ILE A 33 -14.09 -7.82 9.85
C ILE A 33 -14.73 -6.47 10.08
N LYS A 34 -14.09 -5.59 10.83
CA LYS A 34 -14.48 -4.18 10.96
C LYS A 34 -13.78 -3.37 9.86
N ILE A 35 -14.53 -2.45 9.25
CA ILE A 35 -13.96 -1.56 8.21
C ILE A 35 -12.80 -0.73 8.77
N SER A 36 -12.87 -0.35 10.06
CA SER A 36 -11.80 0.34 10.78
C SER A 36 -10.48 -0.43 10.79
N ASP A 37 -10.54 -1.75 10.75
CA ASP A 37 -9.38 -2.61 10.90
C ASP A 37 -8.76 -3.00 9.55
N ILE A 38 -9.46 -2.71 8.43
CA ILE A 38 -8.94 -2.99 7.09
C ILE A 38 -7.75 -2.08 6.81
N PHE A 39 -6.61 -2.70 6.52
CA PHE A 39 -5.34 -2.05 6.27
C PHE A 39 -5.14 -1.80 4.78
N TYR A 40 -5.22 -2.84 3.99
CA TYR A 40 -5.20 -2.77 2.53
C TYR A 40 -5.91 -3.97 1.88
N LEU A 41 -6.27 -3.80 0.61
CA LEU A 41 -6.81 -4.85 -0.25
C LEU A 41 -5.84 -5.11 -1.38
N THR A 42 -5.54 -6.38 -1.63
CA THR A 42 -4.71 -6.79 -2.77
C THR A 42 -5.42 -7.85 -3.61
N ARG A 43 -5.18 -7.83 -4.92
CA ARG A 43 -5.71 -8.84 -5.81
C ARG A 43 -4.67 -9.92 -6.07
N GLN A 44 -4.99 -11.16 -5.68
CA GLN A 44 -4.25 -12.36 -6.01
C GLN A 44 -5.19 -13.29 -6.77
N ASN A 45 -5.14 -13.25 -8.11
CA ASN A 45 -6.09 -13.99 -8.95
C ASN A 45 -6.21 -15.47 -8.55
N PRO A 46 -7.43 -15.98 -8.37
CA PRO A 46 -8.74 -15.33 -8.60
C PRO A 46 -9.29 -14.54 -7.40
N HIS A 47 -8.58 -14.50 -6.29
CA HIS A 47 -9.03 -13.96 -5.00
C HIS A 47 -8.67 -12.48 -4.79
N THR A 48 -9.43 -11.83 -3.94
CA THR A 48 -9.06 -10.58 -3.25
C THR A 48 -8.62 -10.93 -1.85
N ILE A 49 -7.49 -10.42 -1.43
CA ILE A 49 -7.00 -10.56 -0.05
C ILE A 49 -7.30 -9.26 0.69
N ILE A 50 -7.95 -9.37 1.83
CA ILE A 50 -8.22 -8.30 2.77
C ILE A 50 -7.22 -8.47 3.90
N THR A 51 -6.32 -7.52 4.08
CA THR A 51 -5.35 -7.53 5.19
C THR A 51 -5.80 -6.53 6.24
N LEU A 52 -5.81 -6.97 7.50
CA LEU A 52 -6.17 -6.17 8.66
C LEU A 52 -4.92 -5.57 9.32
N SER A 53 -5.12 -4.55 10.13
CA SER A 53 -4.09 -3.94 10.96
C SER A 53 -3.49 -4.89 12.01
N SER A 54 -4.21 -5.98 12.35
CA SER A 54 -3.71 -7.06 13.20
C SER A 54 -2.67 -7.97 12.50
N GLY A 55 -2.48 -7.82 11.17
CA GLY A 55 -1.69 -8.73 10.34
C GLY A 55 -2.48 -9.94 9.80
N GLU A 56 -3.71 -10.15 10.25
CA GLU A 56 -4.56 -11.20 9.71
C GLU A 56 -4.97 -10.89 8.26
N SER A 57 -5.11 -11.94 7.46
CA SER A 57 -5.51 -11.82 6.06
C SER A 57 -6.62 -12.79 5.70
N PHE A 58 -7.62 -12.29 4.96
CA PHE A 58 -8.78 -13.04 4.52
C PHE A 58 -8.86 -13.07 3.00
N ALA A 59 -8.90 -14.27 2.42
CA ALA A 59 -9.13 -14.46 1.00
C ALA A 59 -10.64 -14.49 0.69
N THR A 60 -11.06 -13.75 -0.31
CA THR A 60 -12.45 -13.73 -0.78
C THR A 60 -12.51 -13.73 -2.30
N THR A 61 -13.61 -14.25 -2.86
CA THR A 61 -13.89 -14.18 -4.30
C THR A 61 -14.58 -12.87 -4.68
N ILE A 62 -14.92 -12.01 -3.70
CA ILE A 62 -15.56 -10.72 -3.94
C ILE A 62 -14.54 -9.80 -4.63
N PRO A 63 -14.88 -9.22 -5.78
CA PRO A 63 -13.97 -8.30 -6.47
C PRO A 63 -13.70 -7.04 -5.63
N ILE A 64 -12.48 -6.51 -5.69
CA ILE A 64 -12.09 -5.26 -5.01
C ILE A 64 -13.08 -4.13 -5.31
N LYS A 65 -13.56 -4.05 -6.56
CA LYS A 65 -14.52 -3.01 -6.98
C LYS A 65 -15.84 -3.07 -6.18
N GLU A 66 -16.30 -4.26 -5.85
CA GLU A 66 -17.52 -4.44 -5.04
C GLU A 66 -17.26 -4.13 -3.56
N LEU A 67 -16.09 -4.51 -3.04
CA LEU A 67 -15.68 -4.15 -1.68
C LEU A 67 -15.59 -2.63 -1.50
N MET A 68 -15.04 -1.91 -2.50
CA MET A 68 -14.91 -0.46 -2.47
C MET A 68 -16.24 0.31 -2.36
N LEU A 69 -17.37 -0.30 -2.74
CA LEU A 69 -18.68 0.33 -2.57
C LEU A 69 -19.11 0.47 -1.10
N TYR A 70 -18.46 -0.28 -0.22
CA TYR A 70 -18.76 -0.33 1.23
C TYR A 70 -17.63 0.29 2.06
N LEU A 71 -16.55 0.73 1.43
CA LEU A 71 -15.45 1.40 2.10
C LEU A 71 -15.57 2.93 1.92
N PRO A 72 -15.30 3.74 2.96
CA PRO A 72 -15.28 5.19 2.85
C PRO A 72 -14.20 5.66 1.86
N GLU A 73 -14.58 6.44 0.86
CA GLU A 73 -13.64 6.96 -0.14
C GLU A 73 -12.60 7.90 0.47
N GLU A 74 -12.96 8.59 1.55
CA GLU A 74 -12.07 9.46 2.29
C GLU A 74 -10.91 8.71 2.94
N ASP A 75 -11.12 7.45 3.36
CA ASP A 75 -10.12 6.65 4.07
C ASP A 75 -9.25 5.81 3.15
N PHE A 76 -9.74 5.46 1.98
CA PHE A 76 -9.09 4.50 1.10
C PHE A 76 -8.62 5.13 -0.22
N LEU A 77 -7.50 4.63 -0.71
CA LEU A 77 -6.86 5.06 -1.94
C LEU A 77 -6.66 3.89 -2.89
N ASN A 78 -7.24 3.97 -4.08
CA ASN A 78 -7.02 2.98 -5.14
C ASN A 78 -5.79 3.39 -5.97
N ILE A 79 -4.65 2.75 -5.74
CA ILE A 79 -3.39 3.05 -6.42
C ILE A 79 -3.21 2.26 -7.72
N SER A 80 -3.87 1.10 -7.86
CA SER A 80 -3.84 0.28 -9.06
C SER A 80 -5.10 -0.58 -9.18
N LYS A 81 -5.26 -1.33 -10.29
CA LYS A 81 -6.43 -2.21 -10.49
C LYS A 81 -6.60 -3.29 -9.41
N GLY A 82 -5.54 -3.60 -8.71
CA GLY A 82 -5.52 -4.71 -7.75
C GLY A 82 -5.04 -4.31 -6.38
N VAL A 83 -4.85 -3.01 -6.09
CA VAL A 83 -4.34 -2.56 -4.79
C VAL A 83 -5.11 -1.33 -4.33
N VAL A 84 -5.67 -1.42 -3.14
CA VAL A 84 -6.33 -0.34 -2.41
C VAL A 84 -5.69 -0.24 -1.04
N LEU A 85 -5.26 0.95 -0.67
CA LEU A 85 -4.54 1.23 0.57
C LEU A 85 -5.37 2.13 1.47
N ARG A 86 -5.25 1.99 2.78
CA ARG A 86 -5.76 2.94 3.75
C ARG A 86 -4.83 4.15 3.83
N LYS A 87 -5.36 5.36 3.61
CA LYS A 87 -4.58 6.59 3.47
C LYS A 87 -3.72 6.92 4.70
N ASN A 88 -4.29 6.78 5.90
CA ASN A 88 -3.62 7.10 7.15
C ASN A 88 -2.52 6.10 7.56
N GLN A 89 -2.37 5.02 6.81
CA GLN A 89 -1.36 4.00 7.02
C GLN A 89 -0.22 4.07 5.99
N ILE A 90 -0.27 5.05 5.10
CA ILE A 90 0.80 5.31 4.13
C ILE A 90 1.85 6.20 4.79
N VAL A 91 3.07 5.70 4.89
CA VAL A 91 4.21 6.41 5.50
C VAL A 91 4.96 7.23 4.46
N HIS A 92 5.16 6.65 3.27
CA HIS A 92 5.96 7.27 2.23
C HIS A 92 5.42 6.97 0.84
N ILE A 93 5.60 7.93 -0.07
CA ILE A 93 5.30 7.77 -1.50
C ILE A 93 6.51 8.29 -2.28
N SER A 94 7.20 7.39 -2.98
CA SER A 94 8.36 7.75 -3.81
C SER A 94 7.95 8.49 -5.08
N ASP A 95 8.91 9.13 -5.74
CA ASP A 95 8.69 9.80 -7.03
C ASP A 95 8.32 8.81 -8.15
N GLU A 96 8.70 7.54 -8.00
CA GLU A 96 8.37 6.45 -8.92
C GLU A 96 6.97 5.87 -8.66
N GLY A 97 6.24 6.37 -7.65
CA GLY A 97 4.92 5.90 -7.27
C GLY A 97 4.93 4.59 -6.47
N LEU A 98 5.98 4.33 -5.69
CA LEU A 98 6.00 3.29 -4.68
C LEU A 98 5.38 3.83 -3.39
N TYR A 99 4.44 3.07 -2.84
CA TYR A 99 3.73 3.38 -1.60
C TYR A 99 4.23 2.46 -0.50
N THR A 100 4.83 3.01 0.55
CA THR A 100 5.27 2.27 1.73
C THR A 100 4.25 2.43 2.84
N MET A 101 3.83 1.32 3.41
CA MET A 101 2.87 1.26 4.52
C MET A 101 3.58 1.21 5.87
N THR A 102 2.85 1.46 6.97
CA THR A 102 3.37 1.40 8.35
C THR A 102 3.88 0.02 8.76
N ASP A 103 3.40 -1.06 8.13
CA ASP A 103 3.87 -2.44 8.33
C ASP A 103 5.12 -2.79 7.50
N GLY A 104 5.65 -1.82 6.73
CA GLY A 104 6.77 -2.01 5.82
C GLY A 104 6.39 -2.59 4.46
N ALA A 105 5.13 -2.92 4.21
CA ALA A 105 4.70 -3.39 2.90
C ALA A 105 4.84 -2.28 1.85
N VAL A 106 5.32 -2.65 0.65
CA VAL A 106 5.54 -1.72 -0.46
C VAL A 106 4.68 -2.10 -1.65
N PHE A 107 3.96 -1.14 -2.18
CA PHE A 107 3.05 -1.33 -3.31
C PHE A 107 3.36 -0.37 -4.45
N GLN A 108 3.36 -0.89 -5.69
CA GLN A 108 3.56 -0.08 -6.88
C GLN A 108 2.22 0.52 -7.36
N GLY A 109 2.16 1.84 -7.42
CA GLY A 109 1.09 2.57 -8.08
C GLY A 109 1.20 2.48 -9.61
N ARG A 110 0.20 3.03 -10.31
CA ARG A 110 0.20 3.05 -11.79
C ARG A 110 1.32 3.94 -12.31
N LYS A 111 2.29 3.37 -13.02
CA LYS A 111 3.43 4.09 -13.61
C LYS A 111 3.03 5.27 -14.52
N ARG A 112 1.85 5.20 -15.16
CA ARG A 112 1.35 6.27 -16.05
C ARG A 112 0.85 7.52 -15.32
N ASN A 113 0.71 7.48 -14.00
CA ASN A 113 0.08 8.52 -13.20
C ASN A 113 1.05 9.16 -12.19
N LEU A 114 2.32 9.35 -12.56
CA LEU A 114 3.34 9.90 -11.67
C LEU A 114 2.97 11.29 -11.10
N SER A 115 2.35 12.15 -11.91
CA SER A 115 1.85 13.46 -11.45
C SER A 115 0.77 13.31 -10.38
N GLN A 116 -0.11 12.32 -10.51
CA GLN A 116 -1.15 12.03 -9.53
C GLN A 116 -0.55 11.53 -8.20
N HIS A 117 0.52 10.70 -8.25
CA HIS A 117 1.21 10.24 -7.04
C HIS A 117 1.84 11.40 -6.26
N LYS A 118 2.44 12.37 -6.97
CA LYS A 118 2.95 13.62 -6.36
C LYS A 118 1.84 14.45 -5.71
N GLN A 119 0.68 14.57 -6.35
CA GLN A 119 -0.47 15.27 -5.78
C GLN A 119 -1.01 14.56 -4.52
N ILE A 120 -1.14 13.22 -4.57
CA ILE A 120 -1.57 12.42 -3.42
C ILE A 120 -0.59 12.57 -2.26
N ARG A 121 0.72 12.48 -2.51
CA ARG A 121 1.76 12.71 -1.50
C ARG A 121 1.59 14.08 -0.82
N LYS A 122 1.39 15.12 -1.61
CA LYS A 122 1.17 16.48 -1.10
C LYS A 122 -0.13 16.59 -0.29
N SER A 123 -1.22 15.98 -0.74
CA SER A 123 -2.51 15.99 -0.04
C SER A 123 -2.51 15.24 1.28
N LEU A 124 -1.67 14.20 1.39
CA LEU A 124 -1.48 13.44 2.63
C LEU A 124 -0.47 14.08 3.59
N GLY A 125 0.11 15.23 3.23
CA GLY A 125 1.12 15.90 4.05
C GLY A 125 2.45 15.14 4.15
N LEU A 126 2.65 14.12 3.31
CA LEU A 126 3.87 13.34 3.26
C LEU A 126 4.93 14.14 2.51
N ASN A 127 5.56 15.10 3.22
CA ASN A 127 6.64 15.87 2.64
C ASN A 127 7.80 14.94 2.29
N VAL A 128 8.42 15.21 1.14
CA VAL A 128 9.76 14.68 0.84
C VAL A 128 10.67 15.28 1.90
N GLN A 129 11.06 14.47 2.89
CA GLN A 129 12.33 14.74 3.52
C GLN A 129 13.34 14.51 2.41
N ASN A 130 13.85 15.63 1.87
CA ASN A 130 14.99 15.60 1.00
C ASN A 130 16.14 14.98 1.80
N TYR A 131 16.44 13.71 1.53
CA TYR A 131 17.71 13.10 1.91
C TYR A 131 18.82 13.62 0.98
N SER A 132 18.84 14.91 0.74
CA SER A 132 19.92 15.63 0.12
C SER A 132 20.46 16.59 1.19
N GLU A 133 21.65 16.27 1.64
CA GLU A 133 22.47 16.88 2.68
C GLU A 133 22.36 16.19 4.05
N VAL A 134 22.97 15.01 4.12
CA VAL A 134 23.47 14.47 5.37
C VAL A 134 24.63 15.35 5.78
N SER A 135 24.37 16.37 6.61
CA SER A 135 25.43 17.00 7.38
C SER A 135 26.02 15.96 8.33
N GLU A 136 27.32 15.95 8.53
CA GLU A 136 28.10 14.95 9.27
C GLU A 136 27.64 14.71 10.73
N ASP A 137 26.71 15.53 11.25
CA ASP A 137 26.10 15.38 12.59
C ASP A 137 24.85 14.48 12.63
N SER A 138 24.38 13.95 11.49
CA SER A 138 23.10 13.24 11.39
C SER A 138 23.18 11.73 11.63
N SER A 139 24.39 11.15 11.71
CA SER A 139 24.56 9.70 11.88
C SER A 139 24.02 9.20 13.24
N LEU A 140 24.16 9.98 14.30
CA LEU A 140 23.65 9.63 15.63
C LEU A 140 22.11 9.73 15.72
N GLN A 141 21.49 10.67 15.02
CA GLN A 141 20.02 10.82 15.01
C GLN A 141 19.31 9.75 14.19
N LEU A 142 19.99 9.11 13.24
CA LEU A 142 19.41 8.03 12.43
C LEU A 142 19.09 6.81 13.30
N PHE A 143 19.90 6.53 14.30
CA PHE A 143 19.71 5.40 15.23
C PHE A 143 18.49 5.60 16.15
N ASP A 144 18.28 6.80 16.64
CA ASP A 144 17.13 7.11 17.51
C ASP A 144 15.80 7.08 16.76
N SER A 145 15.82 7.30 15.43
CA SER A 145 14.64 7.27 14.57
C SER A 145 14.23 5.88 14.12
N CYS A 146 15.13 4.90 14.21
CA CYS A 146 14.90 3.53 13.76
C CYS A 146 14.34 2.64 14.87
N SER A 147 13.16 2.98 15.41
CA SER A 147 12.50 2.19 16.46
C SER A 147 12.25 0.72 16.08
N PHE A 148 12.25 0.38 14.80
CA PHE A 148 12.15 -1.01 14.32
C PHE A 148 13.37 -1.85 14.66
N LEU A 149 14.55 -1.24 14.81
CA LEU A 149 15.79 -1.94 15.18
C LEU A 149 15.72 -2.49 16.61
N ASN A 150 14.97 -1.83 17.49
CA ASN A 150 14.79 -2.25 18.88
C ASN A 150 13.98 -3.55 19.04
N ASN A 151 13.23 -3.93 18.01
CA ASN A 151 12.37 -5.13 18.00
C ASN A 151 12.90 -6.25 17.10
N MET A 152 14.12 -6.14 16.59
CA MET A 152 14.73 -7.20 15.80
C MET A 152 15.26 -8.32 16.70
N PRO A 153 14.87 -9.59 16.45
CA PRO A 153 15.35 -10.74 17.21
C PRO A 153 16.79 -11.15 16.87
N LEU A 154 17.45 -10.43 15.95
CA LEU A 154 18.79 -10.73 15.46
C LEU A 154 19.77 -9.63 15.88
N ALA A 155 20.93 -10.01 16.34
CA ALA A 155 22.06 -9.11 16.51
C ALA A 155 22.53 -8.64 15.11
N PHE A 156 22.65 -7.33 14.92
CA PHE A 156 23.21 -6.75 13.72
C PHE A 156 24.42 -5.88 14.09
N CYS A 157 25.37 -5.80 13.15
CA CYS A 157 26.55 -4.96 13.28
C CYS A 157 26.53 -3.95 12.14
N ILE A 158 26.73 -2.68 12.47
CA ILE A 158 26.96 -1.63 11.47
C ILE A 158 28.45 -1.45 11.37
N ILE A 159 28.99 -1.62 10.17
CA ILE A 159 30.40 -1.45 9.87
C ILE A 159 30.54 -0.16 9.06
N GLU A 160 31.25 0.79 9.60
CA GLU A 160 31.66 2.01 8.88
C GLU A 160 33.03 1.75 8.25
N PHE A 161 33.11 1.97 6.94
CA PHE A 161 34.39 1.91 6.22
C PHE A 161 34.97 3.31 6.14
N VAL A 162 36.09 3.54 6.80
CA VAL A 162 36.83 4.80 6.71
C VAL A 162 37.87 4.69 5.61
N PHE A 163 37.87 5.67 4.70
CA PHE A 163 38.81 5.75 3.58
C PHE A 163 39.71 6.96 3.77
N ASP A 164 40.97 6.84 3.36
CA ASP A 164 41.88 7.97 3.28
C ASP A 164 41.55 8.90 2.10
N ALA A 165 42.24 10.02 2.01
CA ALA A 165 42.05 10.99 0.93
C ALA A 165 42.39 10.42 -0.47
N ALA A 166 43.05 9.29 -0.55
CA ALA A 166 43.40 8.57 -1.78
C ALA A 166 42.38 7.44 -2.09
N GLY A 167 41.37 7.22 -1.21
CA GLY A 167 40.33 6.20 -1.39
C GLY A 167 40.75 4.79 -0.94
N HIS A 168 41.80 4.65 -0.15
CA HIS A 168 42.20 3.37 0.44
C HIS A 168 41.51 3.19 1.80
N GLY A 169 41.00 1.98 2.07
CA GLY A 169 40.45 1.63 3.38
C GLY A 169 41.51 1.75 4.47
N VAL A 170 41.17 2.39 5.57
CA VAL A 170 42.05 2.53 6.75
C VAL A 170 41.63 1.47 7.76
N ASP A 171 42.57 0.53 8.06
CA ASP A 171 42.41 -0.42 9.17
C ASP A 171 42.79 0.26 10.49
N PHE A 172 41.95 0.03 11.52
CA PHE A 172 42.26 0.43 12.89
C PHE A 172 42.66 -0.78 13.73
#